data_682a014a24b7f14b6234bb5af7f310c2
#
_entry.id   682a014a24b7f14b6234bb5af7f310c2
#
_cell.length_a   1.000
_cell.length_b   1.000
_cell.length_c   1.000
_cell.angle_alpha   90.00
_cell.angle_beta   90.00
_cell.angle_gamma   90.00
#
_symmetry.space_group_name_H-M   'P 1'
#
loop_
_entity.id
_entity.type
_entity.pdbx_description
1 polymer ?
#
loop_
_entity_poly.entity_id
_entity_poly.type
_entity_poly.pdbx_seq_one_letter_code
_entity_poly.pdbx_strand_id
1 'polypeptide(L)'
;MSDIKTKFINDPENITAELLEGYALAYPNQVKLAAENIVVRANPKGNDKVAIVTLGGSGHEPALSGFVGEGMLDCSVVGDVFAAPGAQRLFQALQLMDREAGILLVVLNHSGDVMSANMACQLAARKGIKVKKLLTHDDISAGIGANVDDRRGLAGCVPLYKILGAAAEEGKSLDELIEIGERYNKNVATLAVAMRSCTHPQNGGTIT
;
A
#
# COMPACT_ATOMS: atom_id res chain seq x y z
N MET A 1 21.63 32.26 1.12
CA MET A 1 20.75 32.11 2.29
C MET A 1 20.42 30.63 2.38
N SER A 2 20.88 29.92 3.40
CA SER A 2 20.51 28.53 3.62
C SER A 2 19.02 28.49 3.90
N ASP A 3 18.25 27.79 3.06
CA ASP A 3 16.85 27.49 3.36
C ASP A 3 16.83 26.75 4.69
N ILE A 4 16.41 27.43 5.75
CA ILE A 4 16.19 26.79 7.06
C ILE A 4 14.98 25.90 6.88
N LYS A 5 15.23 24.61 6.64
CA LYS A 5 14.18 23.60 6.54
C LYS A 5 13.78 23.22 7.96
N THR A 6 12.69 23.81 8.44
CA THR A 6 12.11 23.46 9.74
C THR A 6 11.37 22.12 9.61
N LYS A 7 11.79 21.12 10.36
CA LYS A 7 11.17 19.78 10.38
C LYS A 7 10.98 19.34 11.82
N PHE A 8 9.88 18.64 12.08
CA PHE A 8 9.62 17.96 13.36
C PHE A 8 9.99 16.49 13.23
N ILE A 9 11.29 16.21 13.20
CA ILE A 9 11.85 14.86 13.13
C ILE A 9 12.98 14.75 14.17
N ASN A 10 13.20 13.55 14.70
CA ASN A 10 14.34 13.24 15.55
C ASN A 10 15.53 12.86 14.64
N ASP A 11 15.83 11.57 14.54
CA ASP A 11 16.86 11.07 13.63
C ASP A 11 16.24 10.79 12.25
N PRO A 12 16.74 11.40 11.17
CA PRO A 12 16.26 11.13 9.82
C PRO A 12 16.27 9.65 9.40
N GLU A 13 17.17 8.83 9.94
CA GLU A 13 17.24 7.40 9.63
C GLU A 13 16.07 6.61 10.26
N ASN A 14 15.45 7.13 11.31
CA ASN A 14 14.36 6.48 12.05
C ASN A 14 12.97 7.00 11.69
N ILE A 15 12.84 7.90 10.71
CA ILE A 15 11.56 8.58 10.37
C ILE A 15 10.42 7.60 10.21
N THR A 16 10.60 6.55 9.39
CA THR A 16 9.54 5.58 9.09
C THR A 16 9.12 4.79 10.34
N ALA A 17 10.08 4.31 11.12
CA ALA A 17 9.79 3.55 12.34
C ALA A 17 9.05 4.41 13.37
N GLU A 18 9.56 5.60 13.66
CA GLU A 18 8.95 6.53 14.62
C GLU A 18 7.55 7.01 14.18
N LEU A 19 7.36 7.25 12.87
CA LEU A 19 6.06 7.57 12.31
C LEU A 19 5.04 6.47 12.60
N LEU A 20 5.40 5.21 12.33
CA LEU A 20 4.49 4.08 12.48
C LEU A 20 4.22 3.74 13.94
N GLU A 21 5.22 3.88 14.82
CA GLU A 21 5.03 3.77 16.29
C GLU A 21 4.07 4.85 16.79
N GLY A 22 4.28 6.11 16.40
CA GLY A 22 3.40 7.22 16.74
C GLY A 22 1.99 7.01 16.21
N TYR A 23 1.85 6.51 14.99
CA TYR A 23 0.55 6.19 14.39
C TYR A 23 -0.19 5.10 15.18
N ALA A 24 0.47 4.00 15.53
CA ALA A 24 -0.13 2.94 16.32
C ALA A 24 -0.51 3.38 17.74
N LEU A 25 0.28 4.27 18.36
CA LEU A 25 -0.04 4.86 19.66
C LEU A 25 -1.21 5.84 19.60
N ALA A 26 -1.32 6.61 18.52
CA ALA A 26 -2.43 7.56 18.34
C ALA A 26 -3.78 6.88 18.04
N TYR A 27 -3.75 5.72 17.37
CA TYR A 27 -4.95 5.01 16.93
C TYR A 27 -4.99 3.53 17.37
N PRO A 28 -4.80 3.21 18.68
CA PRO A 28 -4.63 1.83 19.15
C PRO A 28 -5.85 0.94 18.94
N ASN A 29 -7.03 1.53 18.80
CA ASN A 29 -8.28 0.81 18.51
C ASN A 29 -8.47 0.48 17.03
N GLN A 30 -7.67 1.08 16.15
CA GLN A 30 -7.78 0.90 14.70
C GLN A 30 -6.64 0.05 14.15
N VAL A 31 -5.40 0.33 14.58
CA VAL A 31 -4.20 -0.29 14.04
C VAL A 31 -3.22 -0.73 15.12
N LYS A 32 -2.35 -1.65 14.75
CA LYS A 32 -1.18 -2.07 15.54
C LYS A 32 -0.04 -2.43 14.59
N LEU A 33 1.18 -2.43 15.11
CA LEU A 33 2.35 -2.98 14.42
C LEU A 33 2.40 -4.49 14.67
N ALA A 34 2.34 -5.30 13.60
CA ALA A 34 2.49 -6.75 13.69
C ALA A 34 3.96 -7.18 13.62
N ALA A 35 4.78 -6.38 12.94
CA ALA A 35 6.22 -6.50 12.85
C ALA A 35 6.79 -5.14 12.42
N GLU A 36 8.11 -5.05 12.25
CA GLU A 36 8.78 -3.86 11.74
C GLU A 36 8.17 -3.40 10.41
N ASN A 37 7.64 -2.19 10.39
CA ASN A 37 7.01 -1.54 9.23
C ASN A 37 5.84 -2.34 8.60
N ILE A 38 5.16 -3.17 9.39
CA ILE A 38 3.94 -3.87 8.99
C ILE A 38 2.78 -3.41 9.89
N VAL A 39 1.93 -2.57 9.32
CA VAL A 39 0.72 -2.05 9.99
C VAL A 39 -0.45 -2.97 9.68
N VAL A 40 -1.16 -3.42 10.70
CA VAL A 40 -2.35 -4.25 10.56
C VAL A 40 -3.52 -3.70 11.37
N ARG A 41 -4.72 -4.11 11.03
CA ARG A 41 -5.93 -3.79 11.82
C ARG A 41 -5.76 -4.28 13.27
N ALA A 42 -6.18 -3.45 14.22
CA ALA A 42 -6.27 -3.87 15.63
C ALA A 42 -7.24 -5.06 15.80
N ASN A 43 -8.37 -5.01 15.10
CA ASN A 43 -9.41 -6.03 15.09
C ASN A 43 -9.44 -6.75 13.74
N PRO A 44 -8.80 -7.92 13.59
CA PRO A 44 -8.74 -8.64 12.32
C PRO A 44 -10.11 -9.19 11.91
N LYS A 45 -10.33 -9.34 10.61
CA LYS A 45 -11.47 -10.10 10.05
C LYS A 45 -11.35 -11.59 10.35
N GLY A 46 -12.48 -12.32 10.24
CA GLY A 46 -12.50 -13.78 10.30
C GLY A 46 -11.72 -14.43 9.13
N ASN A 47 -11.33 -15.70 9.31
CA ASN A 47 -10.59 -16.47 8.31
C ASN A 47 -11.38 -16.75 7.02
N ASP A 48 -12.70 -16.67 7.11
CA ASP A 48 -13.66 -16.81 6.01
C ASP A 48 -13.75 -15.59 5.10
N LYS A 49 -13.09 -14.47 5.44
CA LYS A 49 -13.10 -13.24 4.66
C LYS A 49 -11.72 -12.92 4.10
N VAL A 50 -11.66 -12.47 2.85
CA VAL A 50 -10.42 -12.11 2.15
C VAL A 50 -9.69 -10.96 2.87
N ALA A 51 -8.37 -11.11 3.05
CA ALA A 51 -7.51 -10.02 3.51
C ALA A 51 -7.15 -9.07 2.36
N ILE A 52 -7.29 -7.77 2.59
CA ILE A 52 -6.84 -6.74 1.65
C ILE A 52 -5.49 -6.20 2.13
N VAL A 53 -4.45 -6.45 1.35
CA VAL A 53 -3.07 -6.06 1.68
C VAL A 53 -2.54 -5.10 0.64
N THR A 54 -1.72 -4.14 1.06
CA THR A 54 -1.00 -3.23 0.16
C THR A 54 0.45 -3.07 0.59
N LEU A 55 1.25 -2.46 -0.27
CA LEU A 55 2.63 -2.05 0.02
C LEU A 55 2.92 -0.69 -0.62
N GLY A 56 3.88 0.02 -0.09
CA GLY A 56 4.38 1.29 -0.63
C GLY A 56 5.38 1.96 0.28
N GLY A 57 6.09 2.97 -0.21
CA GLY A 57 7.01 3.77 0.59
C GLY A 57 6.28 4.69 1.57
N SER A 58 6.99 5.17 2.59
CA SER A 58 6.57 6.29 3.44
C SER A 58 6.86 7.64 2.76
N GLY A 59 6.39 8.74 3.36
CA GLY A 59 6.64 10.11 2.90
C GLY A 59 5.51 10.76 2.13
N HIS A 60 4.37 10.08 2.00
CA HIS A 60 3.17 10.59 1.35
C HIS A 60 1.90 10.26 2.14
N GLU A 61 2.04 10.23 3.47
CA GLU A 61 0.94 9.95 4.39
C GLU A 61 -0.28 10.87 4.14
N PRO A 62 -1.49 10.34 4.34
CA PRO A 62 -1.86 9.07 4.99
C PRO A 62 -1.68 7.81 4.12
N ALA A 63 -1.21 7.93 2.88
CA ALA A 63 -0.98 6.77 2.02
C ALA A 63 0.30 6.02 2.48
N LEU A 64 0.24 4.68 2.64
CA LEU A 64 -0.94 3.84 2.45
C LEU A 64 -1.45 3.32 3.79
N SER A 65 -0.62 3.36 4.84
CA SER A 65 -0.90 2.82 6.18
C SER A 65 -2.09 3.48 6.88
N GLY A 66 -2.34 4.77 6.62
CA GLY A 66 -3.49 5.50 7.16
C GLY A 66 -4.86 4.98 6.66
N PHE A 67 -4.88 4.07 5.70
CA PHE A 67 -6.09 3.42 5.21
C PHE A 67 -6.29 2.00 5.75
N VAL A 68 -5.48 1.58 6.72
CA VAL A 68 -5.69 0.32 7.45
C VAL A 68 -6.82 0.49 8.46
N GLY A 69 -7.85 -0.33 8.34
CA GLY A 69 -9.02 -0.27 9.23
C GLY A 69 -10.21 -1.05 8.70
N GLU A 70 -11.30 -1.02 9.46
CA GLU A 70 -12.53 -1.72 9.11
C GLU A 70 -13.13 -1.20 7.80
N GLY A 71 -13.49 -2.12 6.91
CA GLY A 71 -14.06 -1.81 5.59
C GLY A 71 -13.05 -1.17 4.62
N MET A 72 -11.75 -1.26 4.91
CA MET A 72 -10.65 -0.81 4.06
C MET A 72 -9.52 -1.86 4.03
N LEU A 73 -8.26 -1.45 4.24
CA LEU A 73 -7.12 -2.38 4.26
C LEU A 73 -7.05 -3.18 5.56
N ASP A 74 -6.61 -4.43 5.47
CA ASP A 74 -6.26 -5.26 6.63
C ASP A 74 -4.79 -5.10 7.01
N CYS A 75 -3.93 -4.83 6.02
CA CYS A 75 -2.49 -4.71 6.21
C CYS A 75 -1.87 -3.74 5.20
N SER A 76 -0.92 -2.95 5.66
CA SER A 76 -0.03 -2.13 4.83
C SER A 76 1.42 -2.43 5.18
N VAL A 77 2.24 -2.73 4.18
CA VAL A 77 3.69 -2.93 4.33
C VAL A 77 4.40 -1.67 3.88
N VAL A 78 5.11 -1.04 4.82
CA VAL A 78 5.68 0.28 4.61
C VAL A 78 7.18 0.19 4.34
N GLY A 79 7.59 0.81 3.24
CA GLY A 79 9.00 0.99 2.88
C GLY A 79 9.60 2.26 3.49
N ASP A 80 10.86 2.49 3.20
CA ASP A 80 11.52 3.73 3.56
C ASP A 80 10.92 4.92 2.79
N VAL A 81 11.36 6.14 3.14
CA VAL A 81 10.84 7.35 2.50
C VAL A 81 11.02 7.29 0.99
N PHE A 82 9.91 7.31 0.25
CA PHE A 82 9.81 7.24 -1.21
C PHE A 82 10.40 5.94 -1.83
N ALA A 83 10.52 4.87 -1.06
CA ALA A 83 11.04 3.60 -1.54
C ALA A 83 10.09 2.43 -1.24
N ALA A 84 9.94 1.52 -2.19
CA ALA A 84 9.15 0.31 -2.01
C ALA A 84 9.74 -0.58 -0.90
N PRO A 85 8.91 -1.26 -0.08
CA PRO A 85 9.42 -2.23 0.90
C PRO A 85 10.02 -3.44 0.19
N GLY A 86 11.02 -4.05 0.82
CA GLY A 86 11.65 -5.26 0.29
C GLY A 86 10.68 -6.46 0.24
N ALA A 87 10.88 -7.33 -0.75
CA ALA A 87 10.03 -8.50 -0.99
C ALA A 87 9.91 -9.44 0.22
N GLN A 88 10.98 -9.54 1.02
CA GLN A 88 10.98 -10.39 2.22
C GLN A 88 10.03 -9.86 3.30
N ARG A 89 9.99 -8.53 3.51
CA ARG A 89 9.04 -7.90 4.46
C ARG A 89 7.60 -8.08 3.97
N LEU A 90 7.36 -7.89 2.66
CA LEU A 90 6.04 -8.15 2.09
C LEU A 90 5.64 -9.62 2.24
N PHE A 91 6.55 -10.57 2.00
CA PHE A 91 6.27 -12.00 2.19
C PHE A 91 5.93 -12.31 3.66
N GLN A 92 6.63 -11.72 4.63
CA GLN A 92 6.27 -11.83 6.04
C GLN A 92 4.84 -11.34 6.33
N ALA A 93 4.44 -10.22 5.73
CA ALA A 93 3.07 -9.72 5.85
C ALA A 93 2.05 -10.68 5.22
N LEU A 94 2.35 -11.28 4.07
CA LEU A 94 1.47 -12.28 3.44
C LEU A 94 1.32 -13.52 4.33
N GLN A 95 2.38 -13.96 5.03
CA GLN A 95 2.29 -15.04 6.01
C GLN A 95 1.41 -14.67 7.22
N LEU A 96 1.52 -13.44 7.72
CA LEU A 96 0.70 -12.95 8.83
C LEU A 96 -0.78 -12.81 8.44
N MET A 97 -1.06 -12.54 7.18
CA MET A 97 -2.40 -12.35 6.63
C MET A 97 -2.99 -13.63 6.02
N ASP A 98 -2.25 -14.74 6.03
CA ASP A 98 -2.71 -16.02 5.46
C ASP A 98 -3.99 -16.50 6.13
N ARG A 99 -4.97 -16.85 5.28
CA ARG A 99 -6.29 -17.31 5.69
C ARG A 99 -6.98 -18.10 4.60
N GLU A 100 -8.02 -18.88 4.98
CA GLU A 100 -8.76 -19.77 4.09
C GLU A 100 -9.33 -19.03 2.86
N ALA A 101 -9.95 -17.87 3.07
CA ALA A 101 -10.50 -17.05 1.98
C ALA A 101 -9.42 -16.48 1.04
N GLY A 102 -8.17 -16.41 1.48
CA GLY A 102 -7.04 -15.89 0.71
C GLY A 102 -6.78 -14.40 0.91
N ILE A 103 -5.85 -13.89 0.13
CA ILE A 103 -5.32 -12.51 0.20
C ILE A 103 -5.47 -11.83 -1.15
N LEU A 104 -6.01 -10.61 -1.17
CA LEU A 104 -5.93 -9.70 -2.30
C LEU A 104 -4.83 -8.67 -2.03
N LEU A 105 -3.75 -8.74 -2.81
CA LEU A 105 -2.64 -7.80 -2.77
C LEU A 105 -2.88 -6.69 -3.80
N VAL A 106 -3.22 -5.49 -3.33
CA VAL A 106 -3.39 -4.30 -4.16
C VAL A 106 -2.07 -3.56 -4.26
N VAL A 107 -1.59 -3.36 -5.48
CA VAL A 107 -0.25 -2.80 -5.76
C VAL A 107 -0.41 -1.58 -6.66
N LEU A 108 0.15 -0.45 -6.25
CA LEU A 108 0.28 0.71 -7.13
C LEU A 108 1.33 0.37 -8.20
N ASN A 109 1.02 0.65 -9.46
CA ASN A 109 1.91 0.33 -10.57
C ASN A 109 3.13 1.26 -10.59
N HIS A 110 4.07 1.01 -9.68
CA HIS A 110 5.41 1.55 -9.64
C HIS A 110 6.40 0.41 -9.70
N SER A 111 7.48 0.54 -10.44
CA SER A 111 8.40 -0.56 -10.73
C SER A 111 8.95 -1.27 -9.49
N GLY A 112 9.31 -0.53 -8.44
CA GLY A 112 9.81 -1.08 -7.18
C GLY A 112 8.74 -1.90 -6.46
N ASP A 113 7.51 -1.39 -6.36
CA ASP A 113 6.39 -2.08 -5.71
C ASP A 113 5.99 -3.34 -6.48
N VAL A 114 5.92 -3.25 -7.81
CA VAL A 114 5.60 -4.40 -8.68
C VAL A 114 6.66 -5.49 -8.57
N MET A 115 7.95 -5.13 -8.55
CA MET A 115 9.04 -6.09 -8.39
C MET A 115 8.98 -6.80 -7.03
N SER A 116 8.82 -6.05 -5.95
CA SER A 116 8.67 -6.60 -4.59
C SER A 116 7.44 -7.51 -4.49
N ALA A 117 6.31 -7.08 -5.04
CA ALA A 117 5.08 -7.87 -5.05
C ALA A 117 5.24 -9.18 -5.84
N ASN A 118 5.87 -9.15 -7.02
CA ASN A 118 6.11 -10.35 -7.81
C ASN A 118 6.96 -11.39 -7.05
N MET A 119 8.05 -10.94 -6.43
CA MET A 119 8.92 -11.83 -5.64
C MET A 119 8.20 -12.38 -4.41
N ALA A 120 7.48 -11.55 -3.67
CA ALA A 120 6.73 -11.99 -2.49
C ALA A 120 5.61 -12.98 -2.85
N CYS A 121 4.88 -12.75 -3.95
CA CYS A 121 3.88 -13.71 -4.44
C CYS A 121 4.48 -15.05 -4.85
N GLN A 122 5.68 -15.07 -5.45
CA GLN A 122 6.38 -16.33 -5.74
C GLN A 122 6.76 -17.09 -4.46
N LEU A 123 7.23 -16.38 -3.43
CA LEU A 123 7.53 -17.00 -2.13
C LEU A 123 6.26 -17.52 -1.45
N ALA A 124 5.17 -16.76 -1.50
CA ALA A 124 3.86 -17.13 -0.97
C ALA A 124 3.33 -18.41 -1.66
N ALA A 125 3.40 -18.47 -2.99
CA ALA A 125 2.98 -19.65 -3.76
C ALA A 125 3.74 -20.92 -3.36
N ARG A 126 5.06 -20.83 -3.11
CA ARG A 126 5.88 -21.95 -2.63
C ARG A 126 5.48 -22.47 -1.24
N LYS A 127 4.79 -21.62 -0.47
CA LYS A 127 4.26 -21.95 0.86
C LYS A 127 2.77 -22.33 0.85
N GLY A 128 2.13 -22.35 -0.32
CA GLY A 128 0.72 -22.66 -0.46
C GLY A 128 -0.23 -21.52 -0.05
N ILE A 129 0.29 -20.31 0.18
CA ILE A 129 -0.51 -19.14 0.55
C ILE A 129 -1.28 -18.65 -0.67
N LYS A 130 -2.60 -18.52 -0.54
CA LYS A 130 -3.50 -18.11 -1.63
C LYS A 130 -3.49 -16.59 -1.78
N VAL A 131 -2.76 -16.08 -2.76
CA VAL A 131 -2.65 -14.63 -3.06
C VAL A 131 -3.05 -14.36 -4.49
N LYS A 132 -3.90 -13.34 -4.70
CA LYS A 132 -4.09 -12.70 -6.01
C LYS A 132 -3.62 -11.26 -5.95
N LYS A 133 -3.03 -10.79 -7.05
CA LYS A 133 -2.51 -9.43 -7.18
C LYS A 133 -3.39 -8.61 -8.10
N LEU A 134 -3.69 -7.37 -7.69
CA LEU A 134 -4.39 -6.35 -8.48
C LEU A 134 -3.48 -5.12 -8.59
N LEU A 135 -3.14 -4.70 -9.82
CA LEU A 135 -2.41 -3.45 -10.06
C LEU A 135 -3.39 -2.29 -10.25
N THR A 136 -2.98 -1.08 -9.86
CA THR A 136 -3.71 0.16 -10.17
C THR A 136 -2.99 0.93 -11.29
N HIS A 137 -3.75 1.53 -12.22
CA HIS A 137 -3.27 2.16 -13.44
C HIS A 137 -4.02 3.47 -13.73
N ASP A 138 -4.26 4.26 -12.70
CA ASP A 138 -5.17 5.42 -12.77
C ASP A 138 -4.53 6.70 -13.32
N ASP A 139 -3.18 6.78 -13.42
CA ASP A 139 -2.49 7.95 -13.96
C ASP A 139 -2.71 8.11 -15.47
N ILE A 140 -3.32 9.22 -15.86
CA ILE A 140 -3.56 9.55 -17.27
C ILE A 140 -2.60 10.62 -17.82
N SER A 141 -1.58 11.00 -17.06
CA SER A 141 -0.62 12.05 -17.44
C SER A 141 0.18 11.71 -18.70
N ALA A 142 0.36 10.44 -19.02
CA ALA A 142 1.00 9.96 -20.23
C ALA A 142 0.20 10.26 -21.53
N GLY A 143 -1.04 10.74 -21.39
CA GLY A 143 -1.88 11.18 -22.51
C GLY A 143 -2.80 10.10 -23.09
N ILE A 144 -3.61 10.54 -24.08
CA ILE A 144 -4.56 9.69 -24.79
C ILE A 144 -3.80 8.67 -25.63
N GLY A 145 -4.15 7.39 -25.52
CA GLY A 145 -3.51 6.29 -26.28
C GLY A 145 -2.26 5.70 -25.63
N ALA A 146 -1.82 6.19 -24.46
CA ALA A 146 -0.79 5.50 -23.70
C ALA A 146 -1.27 4.11 -23.29
N ASN A 147 -0.34 3.12 -23.36
CA ASN A 147 -0.63 1.78 -22.89
C ASN A 147 -1.02 1.82 -21.40
N VAL A 148 -2.10 1.14 -21.04
CA VAL A 148 -2.60 1.09 -19.66
C VAL A 148 -1.54 0.52 -18.71
N ASP A 149 -0.77 -0.45 -19.16
CA ASP A 149 0.28 -1.09 -18.36
C ASP A 149 1.45 -0.14 -18.01
N ASP A 150 1.64 0.93 -18.79
CA ASP A 150 2.65 1.96 -18.55
C ASP A 150 2.16 3.07 -17.61
N ARG A 151 0.86 3.10 -17.29
CA ARG A 151 0.29 4.09 -16.38
C ARG A 151 0.63 3.74 -14.94
N ARG A 152 1.01 4.73 -14.17
CA ARG A 152 1.25 4.57 -12.73
C ARG A 152 -0.06 4.46 -11.95
N GLY A 153 0.02 3.82 -10.77
CA GLY A 153 -1.03 3.90 -9.77
C GLY A 153 -0.82 5.14 -8.90
N LEU A 154 -1.87 5.95 -8.74
CA LEU A 154 -1.87 7.18 -7.93
C LEU A 154 -3.02 7.14 -6.90
N ALA A 155 -3.68 8.28 -6.69
CA ALA A 155 -4.74 8.46 -5.69
C ALA A 155 -6.00 7.61 -5.91
N GLY A 156 -6.17 7.03 -7.11
CA GLY A 156 -7.25 6.08 -7.40
C GLY A 156 -7.25 4.84 -6.52
N CYS A 157 -6.13 4.51 -5.87
CA CYS A 157 -6.07 3.41 -4.90
C CYS A 157 -6.96 3.65 -3.67
N VAL A 158 -7.18 4.90 -3.24
CA VAL A 158 -7.93 5.21 -2.00
C VAL A 158 -9.40 4.79 -2.09
N PRO A 159 -10.19 5.22 -3.10
CA PRO A 159 -11.55 4.70 -3.27
C PRO A 159 -11.57 3.19 -3.53
N LEU A 160 -10.55 2.64 -4.21
CA LEU A 160 -10.44 1.20 -4.46
C LEU A 160 -10.33 0.42 -3.14
N TYR A 161 -9.51 0.87 -2.19
CA TYR A 161 -9.40 0.24 -0.86
C TYR A 161 -10.74 0.23 -0.14
N LYS A 162 -11.52 1.31 -0.23
CA LYS A 162 -12.85 1.37 0.38
C LYS A 162 -13.83 0.39 -0.28
N ILE A 163 -13.84 0.31 -1.60
CA ILE A 163 -14.70 -0.59 -2.36
C ILE A 163 -14.36 -2.05 -2.05
N LEU A 164 -13.09 -2.42 -2.17
CA LEU A 164 -12.63 -3.78 -1.95
C LEU A 164 -12.73 -4.19 -0.47
N GLY A 165 -12.40 -3.27 0.44
CA GLY A 165 -12.51 -3.51 1.88
C GLY A 165 -13.95 -3.77 2.31
N ALA A 166 -14.91 -2.96 1.85
CA ALA A 166 -16.33 -3.16 2.13
C ALA A 166 -16.85 -4.48 1.53
N ALA A 167 -16.53 -4.76 0.27
CA ALA A 167 -16.93 -6.00 -0.39
C ALA A 167 -16.35 -7.25 0.32
N ALA A 168 -15.10 -7.18 0.80
CA ALA A 168 -14.50 -8.25 1.59
C ALA A 168 -15.17 -8.43 2.96
N GLU A 169 -15.62 -7.34 3.62
CA GLU A 169 -16.43 -7.43 4.84
C GLU A 169 -17.79 -8.09 4.59
N GLU A 170 -18.39 -7.90 3.42
CA GLU A 170 -19.61 -8.57 2.99
C GLU A 170 -19.40 -10.05 2.61
N GLY A 171 -18.15 -10.55 2.65
CA GLY A 171 -17.83 -11.95 2.36
C GLY A 171 -17.65 -12.27 0.87
N LYS A 172 -17.39 -11.27 0.03
CA LYS A 172 -17.04 -11.50 -1.38
C LYS A 172 -15.78 -12.33 -1.50
N SER A 173 -15.81 -13.29 -2.42
CA SER A 173 -14.69 -14.17 -2.73
C SER A 173 -13.53 -13.43 -3.37
N LEU A 174 -12.34 -14.03 -3.34
CA LEU A 174 -11.14 -13.44 -3.95
C LEU A 174 -11.32 -13.17 -5.46
N ASP A 175 -12.08 -14.02 -6.16
CA ASP A 175 -12.35 -13.85 -7.59
C ASP A 175 -13.31 -12.68 -7.84
N GLU A 176 -14.40 -12.57 -7.08
CA GLU A 176 -15.32 -11.42 -7.15
C GLU A 176 -14.59 -10.10 -6.83
N LEU A 177 -13.68 -10.09 -5.86
CA LEU A 177 -12.90 -8.89 -5.54
C LEU A 177 -11.96 -8.47 -6.68
N ILE A 178 -11.35 -9.41 -7.39
CA ILE A 178 -10.57 -9.12 -8.59
C ILE A 178 -11.47 -8.50 -9.66
N GLU A 179 -12.63 -9.09 -9.96
CA GLU A 179 -13.58 -8.56 -10.95
C GLU A 179 -14.05 -7.13 -10.61
N ILE A 180 -14.34 -6.86 -9.33
CA ILE A 180 -14.70 -5.54 -8.82
C ILE A 180 -13.54 -4.55 -9.06
N GLY A 181 -12.32 -4.94 -8.69
CA GLY A 181 -11.13 -4.11 -8.84
C GLY A 181 -10.78 -3.80 -10.29
N GLU A 182 -10.84 -4.79 -11.18
CA GLU A 182 -10.62 -4.61 -12.62
C GLU A 182 -11.68 -3.70 -13.26
N ARG A 183 -12.94 -3.86 -12.86
CA ARG A 183 -14.01 -2.96 -13.31
C ARG A 183 -13.78 -1.54 -12.82
N TYR A 184 -13.35 -1.36 -11.57
CA TYR A 184 -12.99 -0.04 -11.04
C TYR A 184 -11.84 0.58 -11.83
N ASN A 185 -10.75 -0.15 -12.08
CA ASN A 185 -9.58 0.33 -12.82
C ASN A 185 -9.92 0.84 -14.23
N LYS A 186 -10.91 0.25 -14.87
CA LYS A 186 -11.38 0.69 -16.20
C LYS A 186 -12.16 2.01 -16.16
N ASN A 187 -12.61 2.46 -14.98
CA ASN A 187 -13.52 3.60 -14.81
C ASN A 187 -12.95 4.71 -13.92
N VAL A 188 -11.68 4.61 -13.55
CA VAL A 188 -10.98 5.62 -12.75
C VAL A 188 -9.86 6.27 -13.56
N ALA A 189 -9.67 7.57 -13.33
CA ALA A 189 -8.55 8.33 -13.89
C ALA A 189 -8.08 9.35 -12.85
N THR A 190 -6.76 9.49 -12.72
CA THR A 190 -6.13 10.49 -11.86
C THR A 190 -5.15 11.31 -12.69
N LEU A 191 -5.14 12.61 -12.46
CA LEU A 191 -4.15 13.53 -12.97
C LEU A 191 -3.55 14.30 -11.80
N ALA A 192 -2.24 14.21 -11.64
CA ALA A 192 -1.51 14.96 -10.61
C ALA A 192 -0.61 16.02 -11.24
N VAL A 193 -0.53 17.18 -10.60
CA VAL A 193 0.36 18.28 -10.99
C VAL A 193 1.12 18.74 -9.77
N ALA A 194 2.44 18.78 -9.85
CA ALA A 194 3.31 19.30 -8.82
C ALA A 194 4.02 20.57 -9.30
N MET A 195 3.97 21.63 -8.51
CA MET A 195 4.67 22.90 -8.84
C MET A 195 6.18 22.82 -8.53
N ARG A 196 6.59 21.93 -7.65
CA ARG A 196 7.99 21.74 -7.23
C ARG A 196 8.21 20.27 -6.91
N SER A 197 9.46 19.81 -7.07
CA SER A 197 9.90 18.50 -6.59
C SER A 197 9.83 18.44 -5.07
N CYS A 198 9.66 17.25 -4.52
CA CYS A 198 9.81 17.02 -3.09
C CYS A 198 11.30 16.91 -2.70
N THR A 199 11.57 17.16 -1.43
CA THR A 199 12.91 17.06 -0.87
C THR A 199 12.98 15.87 0.07
N HIS A 200 13.96 14.98 -0.17
CA HIS A 200 14.17 13.84 0.70
C HIS A 200 14.61 14.29 2.10
N PRO A 201 13.94 13.85 3.17
CA PRO A 201 14.21 14.36 4.52
C PRO A 201 15.58 13.98 5.07
N GLN A 202 16.15 12.83 4.69
CA GLN A 202 17.43 12.32 5.18
C GLN A 202 18.62 13.07 4.55
N ASN A 203 18.63 13.24 3.24
CA ASN A 203 19.79 13.75 2.51
C ASN A 203 19.61 15.13 1.88
N GLY A 204 18.40 15.70 1.94
CA GLY A 204 18.09 17.00 1.34
C GLY A 204 18.05 16.99 -0.21
N GLY A 205 18.23 15.84 -0.84
CA GLY A 205 18.16 15.69 -2.29
C GLY A 205 16.76 15.96 -2.82
N THR A 206 16.66 16.57 -4.00
CA THR A 206 15.39 16.73 -4.73
C THR A 206 15.11 15.46 -5.53
N ILE A 207 13.87 14.98 -5.45
CA ILE A 207 13.39 13.87 -6.26
C ILE A 207 12.72 14.47 -7.48
N THR A 208 13.22 14.17 -8.67
CA THR A 208 12.70 14.63 -9.96
C THR A 208 11.83 13.56 -10.59
#